data_de811ad9230a3d46c3714c947517846a
#
_entry.id   de811ad9230a3d46c3714c947517846a
#
_cell.length_a   1.000
_cell.length_b   1.000
_cell.length_c   1.000
_cell.angle_alpha   90.00
_cell.angle_beta   90.00
_cell.angle_gamma   90.00
#
_symmetry.space_group_name_H-M   'P 1'
#
loop_
_entity.id
_entity.type
_entity.pdbx_description
1 polymer ?
#
loop_
_entity_poly.entity_id
_entity_poly.type
_entity_poly.pdbx_seq_one_letter_code
_entity_poly.pdbx_strand_id
1 'polypeptide(L)'
;MIEAVSKIVKISGPGLLFASTAIGVSHLIQSTRAGADFGLMIIGFVVLVSVLKYPFFEYGSRYANSTQTSIIDGYKKLGTPILALYLIITVCSMFFVTGAVGFVAAGFFENLFNLEFLGEWSIILLFISCVLILSIGKFNLLDNLIKIIVTILVVSTVLAFSLTVINGPIEPVKDFIPKELWTTTGIFFLLALMGWMPTAIDLSSWNSLWTLEKIKQSKYKPKLKETLLEFRISYLLTGILAIMFVTLGTFIFYGSGEELPNNNSQFAHSIITMYSSVMGNWSYIVIAASAFTVMFGTILAVFDGYSRALNRTVELLFRKNNTNQSKSSRKLYTVFLIILASGSLVTVLQFGDNLKELIDFATILSFVIAPVIAIFNYRLVTGKYLEKSHQPAVWLKILSISGILFLSGFAVYFILLKFIFTNQFSY
;
A
#
# COMPACT_ATOMS: atom_id res chain seq x y z
N MET A 1 4.13 -34.09 5.59
CA MET A 1 3.15 -33.11 5.09
C MET A 1 2.64 -32.19 6.22
N ILE A 2 2.16 -32.70 7.34
CA ILE A 2 1.67 -31.91 8.50
C ILE A 2 2.72 -30.96 9.08
N GLU A 3 3.97 -31.40 9.24
CA GLU A 3 5.07 -30.55 9.73
C GLU A 3 5.40 -29.42 8.76
N ALA A 4 5.38 -29.66 7.45
CA ALA A 4 5.64 -28.62 6.45
C ALA A 4 4.52 -27.56 6.46
N VAL A 5 3.26 -27.97 6.55
CA VAL A 5 2.10 -27.06 6.67
C VAL A 5 2.18 -26.26 7.96
N SER A 6 2.48 -26.91 9.12
CA SER A 6 2.67 -26.22 10.39
C SER A 6 3.79 -25.19 10.34
N LYS A 7 4.88 -25.49 9.64
CA LYS A 7 6.01 -24.57 9.45
C LYS A 7 5.64 -23.38 8.58
N ILE A 8 4.91 -23.60 7.47
CA ILE A 8 4.41 -22.53 6.60
C ILE A 8 3.53 -21.57 7.41
N VAL A 9 2.58 -22.07 8.18
CA VAL A 9 1.69 -21.24 9.01
C VAL A 9 2.47 -20.40 10.04
N LYS A 10 3.56 -20.92 10.60
CA LYS A 10 4.40 -20.20 11.56
C LYS A 10 5.21 -19.06 10.92
N ILE A 11 5.52 -19.17 9.65
CA ILE A 11 6.33 -18.20 8.90
C ILE A 11 5.42 -17.18 8.23
N SER A 12 4.31 -17.62 7.63
CA SER A 12 3.38 -16.78 6.87
C SER A 12 2.69 -15.75 7.77
N GLY A 13 2.69 -14.53 7.35
CA GLY A 13 2.02 -13.42 8.03
C GLY A 13 2.55 -12.07 7.57
N PRO A 14 3.82 -11.74 7.77
CA PRO A 14 4.37 -10.43 7.42
C PRO A 14 4.23 -10.09 5.94
N GLY A 15 4.55 -11.04 5.04
CA GLY A 15 4.36 -10.84 3.61
C GLY A 15 2.90 -10.81 3.19
N LEU A 16 2.01 -11.55 3.84
CA LEU A 16 0.57 -11.45 3.59
C LEU A 16 0.00 -10.12 4.08
N LEU A 17 0.47 -9.58 5.22
CA LEU A 17 0.15 -8.23 5.67
C LEU A 17 0.64 -7.19 4.66
N PHE A 18 1.88 -7.36 4.18
CA PHE A 18 2.41 -6.53 3.10
C PHE A 18 1.52 -6.60 1.86
N ALA A 19 1.16 -7.80 1.39
CA ALA A 19 0.31 -7.99 0.21
C ALA A 19 -1.07 -7.36 0.40
N SER A 20 -1.74 -7.58 1.55
CA SER A 20 -3.03 -6.98 1.85
C SER A 20 -2.99 -5.46 1.86
N THR A 21 -1.91 -4.88 2.41
CA THR A 21 -1.73 -3.43 2.43
C THR A 21 -1.43 -2.88 1.03
N ALA A 22 -0.66 -3.61 0.24
CA ALA A 22 -0.30 -3.24 -1.11
C ALA A 22 -1.50 -3.31 -2.08
N ILE A 23 -2.34 -4.35 -1.98
CA ILE A 23 -3.40 -4.64 -2.95
C ILE A 23 -4.71 -3.88 -2.64
N GLY A 24 -4.66 -2.79 -1.92
CA GLY A 24 -5.80 -1.90 -1.69
C GLY A 24 -6.01 -0.90 -2.83
N VAL A 25 -5.93 0.38 -2.52
CA VAL A 25 -6.14 1.49 -3.45
C VAL A 25 -5.19 1.43 -4.65
N SER A 26 -3.94 1.02 -4.45
CA SER A 26 -2.94 0.96 -5.54
C SER A 26 -3.33 0.00 -6.68
N HIS A 27 -3.96 -1.12 -6.34
CA HIS A 27 -4.35 -2.14 -7.34
C HIS A 27 -5.79 -1.92 -7.80
N LEU A 28 -6.73 -1.96 -6.87
CA LEU A 28 -8.15 -1.88 -7.20
C LEU A 28 -8.53 -0.54 -7.87
N ILE A 29 -7.87 0.56 -7.48
CA ILE A 29 -8.16 1.89 -8.00
C ILE A 29 -7.13 2.35 -9.02
N GLN A 30 -5.87 2.52 -8.62
CA GLN A 30 -4.86 3.13 -9.49
C GLN A 30 -4.49 2.25 -10.69
N SER A 31 -4.36 0.92 -10.51
CA SER A 31 -4.09 0.02 -11.65
C SER A 31 -5.29 -0.05 -12.60
N THR A 32 -6.52 -0.09 -12.09
CA THR A 32 -7.74 -0.07 -12.92
C THR A 32 -7.85 1.25 -13.69
N ARG A 33 -7.66 2.41 -13.03
CA ARG A 33 -7.60 3.74 -13.69
C ARG A 33 -6.51 3.78 -14.76
N ALA A 34 -5.33 3.25 -14.46
CA ALA A 34 -4.22 3.19 -15.41
C ALA A 34 -4.58 2.42 -16.67
N GLY A 35 -5.22 1.26 -16.52
CA GLY A 35 -5.74 0.47 -17.64
C GLY A 35 -6.84 1.19 -18.40
N ALA A 36 -7.79 1.81 -17.70
CA ALA A 36 -8.90 2.57 -18.29
C ALA A 36 -8.42 3.78 -19.12
N ASP A 37 -7.41 4.49 -18.62
CA ASP A 37 -6.92 5.72 -19.25
C ASP A 37 -5.88 5.46 -20.37
N PHE A 38 -4.98 4.48 -20.18
CA PHE A 38 -3.79 4.29 -21.04
C PHE A 38 -3.70 2.91 -21.68
N GLY A 39 -4.65 2.03 -21.42
CA GLY A 39 -4.62 0.67 -21.98
C GLY A 39 -3.47 -0.19 -21.44
N LEU A 40 -3.13 -1.27 -22.16
CA LEU A 40 -2.11 -2.23 -21.73
C LEU A 40 -0.68 -1.67 -21.74
N MET A 41 -0.41 -0.56 -22.42
CA MET A 41 0.94 0.02 -22.49
C MET A 41 1.49 0.39 -21.10
N ILE A 42 0.62 0.70 -20.14
CA ILE A 42 1.00 1.10 -18.78
C ILE A 42 1.60 -0.07 -17.97
N ILE A 43 1.37 -1.33 -18.38
CA ILE A 43 1.92 -2.52 -17.71
C ILE A 43 3.44 -2.47 -17.62
N GLY A 44 4.10 -1.94 -18.67
CA GLY A 44 5.55 -1.77 -18.69
C GLY A 44 6.05 -0.93 -17.50
N PHE A 45 5.37 0.16 -17.18
CA PHE A 45 5.70 1.02 -16.04
C PHE A 45 5.40 0.36 -14.69
N VAL A 46 4.27 -0.37 -14.61
CA VAL A 46 3.90 -1.13 -13.40
C VAL A 46 4.96 -2.18 -13.08
N VAL A 47 5.42 -2.93 -14.06
CA VAL A 47 6.48 -3.93 -13.90
C VAL A 47 7.81 -3.26 -13.55
N LEU A 48 8.21 -2.22 -14.30
CA LEU A 48 9.46 -1.51 -14.09
C LEU A 48 9.57 -0.98 -12.66
N VAL A 49 8.56 -0.23 -12.19
CA VAL A 49 8.60 0.35 -10.85
C VAL A 49 8.53 -0.72 -9.75
N SER A 50 7.77 -1.79 -9.96
CA SER A 50 7.71 -2.91 -9.03
C SER A 50 9.08 -3.60 -8.90
N VAL A 51 9.77 -3.84 -10.01
CA VAL A 51 11.12 -4.42 -10.00
C VAL A 51 12.12 -3.48 -9.30
N LEU A 52 12.11 -2.20 -9.62
CA LEU A 52 13.04 -1.22 -9.05
C LEU A 52 12.83 -0.95 -7.56
N LYS A 53 11.60 -1.06 -7.06
CA LYS A 53 11.28 -0.91 -5.62
C LYS A 53 11.47 -2.19 -4.80
N TYR A 54 11.48 -3.36 -5.43
CA TYR A 54 11.58 -4.65 -4.75
C TYR A 54 12.68 -4.71 -3.67
N PRO A 55 13.94 -4.26 -3.92
CA PRO A 55 14.99 -4.37 -2.93
C PRO A 55 14.64 -3.69 -1.60
N PHE A 56 14.03 -2.51 -1.67
CA PHE A 56 13.78 -1.69 -0.49
C PHE A 56 12.76 -2.31 0.45
N PHE A 57 11.79 -3.03 -0.09
CA PHE A 57 10.81 -3.78 0.71
C PHE A 57 11.42 -5.07 1.29
N GLU A 58 12.23 -5.81 0.50
CA GLU A 58 12.95 -6.99 0.99
C GLU A 58 13.87 -6.62 2.17
N TYR A 59 14.48 -5.44 2.13
CA TYR A 59 15.40 -4.96 3.15
C TYR A 59 14.75 -4.82 4.53
N GLY A 60 13.47 -4.50 4.61
CA GLY A 60 12.71 -4.50 5.86
C GLY A 60 12.69 -5.86 6.54
N SER A 61 12.26 -6.89 5.83
CA SER A 61 12.23 -8.29 6.31
C SER A 61 13.65 -8.84 6.58
N ARG A 62 14.60 -8.55 5.68
CA ARG A 62 16.00 -8.96 5.81
C ARG A 62 16.63 -8.41 7.08
N TYR A 63 16.49 -7.12 7.32
CA TYR A 63 17.05 -6.45 8.49
C TYR A 63 16.42 -6.99 9.78
N ALA A 64 15.09 -7.08 9.83
CA ALA A 64 14.38 -7.57 10.99
C ALA A 64 14.74 -9.01 11.36
N ASN A 65 14.78 -9.92 10.38
CA ASN A 65 15.17 -11.31 10.64
C ASN A 65 16.62 -11.43 11.10
N SER A 66 17.54 -10.71 10.45
CA SER A 66 18.97 -10.83 10.72
C SER A 66 19.39 -10.21 12.06
N THR A 67 18.81 -9.05 12.42
CA THR A 67 19.23 -8.30 13.62
C THR A 67 18.29 -8.48 14.80
N GLN A 68 17.10 -9.06 14.62
CA GLN A 68 16.03 -9.15 15.62
C GLN A 68 15.61 -7.78 16.16
N THR A 69 15.82 -6.73 15.35
CA THR A 69 15.38 -5.35 15.62
C THR A 69 14.72 -4.80 14.36
N SER A 70 13.86 -3.79 14.49
CA SER A 70 13.20 -3.20 13.34
C SER A 70 14.16 -2.36 12.50
N ILE A 71 13.80 -2.11 11.23
CA ILE A 71 14.58 -1.20 10.38
C ILE A 71 14.58 0.23 10.94
N ILE A 72 13.54 0.60 11.73
CA ILE A 72 13.47 1.88 12.44
C ILE A 72 14.55 1.98 13.53
N ASP A 73 14.84 0.86 14.23
CA ASP A 73 16.01 0.77 15.11
C ASP A 73 17.31 1.00 14.35
N GLY A 74 17.36 0.50 13.13
CA GLY A 74 18.45 0.75 12.19
C GLY A 74 18.60 2.23 11.87
N TYR A 75 17.53 2.96 11.60
CA TYR A 75 17.58 4.40 11.35
C TYR A 75 18.17 5.15 12.55
N LYS A 76 17.86 4.73 13.78
CA LYS A 76 18.51 5.29 14.98
C LYS A 76 20.02 5.03 14.98
N LYS A 77 20.47 3.86 14.53
CA LYS A 77 21.91 3.52 14.41
C LYS A 77 22.61 4.35 13.32
N LEU A 78 21.92 4.73 12.25
CA LEU A 78 22.42 5.66 11.23
C LEU A 78 22.59 7.07 11.80
N GLY A 79 21.77 7.47 12.76
CA GLY A 79 21.86 8.74 13.47
C GLY A 79 20.50 9.27 13.93
N THR A 80 20.50 10.02 15.03
CA THR A 80 19.28 10.65 15.54
C THR A 80 18.61 11.59 14.53
N PRO A 81 19.34 12.40 13.72
CA PRO A 81 18.72 13.23 12.67
C PRO A 81 17.99 12.41 11.60
N ILE A 82 18.52 11.23 11.24
CA ILE A 82 17.88 10.33 10.26
C ILE A 82 16.55 9.78 10.82
N LEU A 83 16.54 9.38 12.09
CA LEU A 83 15.32 8.94 12.74
C LEU A 83 14.30 10.07 12.90
N ALA A 84 14.77 11.30 13.20
CA ALA A 84 13.90 12.48 13.26
C ALA A 84 13.31 12.83 11.89
N LEU A 85 14.10 12.75 10.81
CA LEU A 85 13.62 12.93 9.44
C LEU A 85 12.57 11.86 9.08
N TYR A 86 12.80 10.60 9.46
CA TYR A 86 11.81 9.54 9.28
C TYR A 86 10.50 9.84 10.02
N LEU A 87 10.56 10.38 11.26
CA LEU A 87 9.37 10.80 11.98
C LEU A 87 8.61 11.89 11.23
N ILE A 88 9.32 12.93 10.77
CA ILE A 88 8.70 14.04 9.99
C ILE A 88 8.02 13.50 8.75
N ILE A 89 8.70 12.67 7.96
CA ILE A 89 8.15 12.02 6.77
C ILE A 89 6.87 11.24 7.09
N THR A 90 6.93 10.42 8.15
CA THR A 90 5.79 9.60 8.59
C THR A 90 4.60 10.46 8.99
N VAL A 91 4.81 11.52 9.79
CA VAL A 91 3.75 12.42 10.22
C VAL A 91 3.15 13.21 9.06
N CYS A 92 3.97 13.65 8.11
CA CYS A 92 3.50 14.37 6.92
C CYS A 92 2.67 13.50 5.98
N SER A 93 2.95 12.18 5.90
CA SER A 93 2.27 11.28 4.95
C SER A 93 1.06 10.55 5.55
N MET A 94 1.11 10.23 6.85
CA MET A 94 0.17 9.29 7.46
C MET A 94 -1.30 9.68 7.35
N PHE A 95 -1.63 10.96 7.47
CA PHE A 95 -3.01 11.42 7.44
C PHE A 95 -3.60 11.34 6.03
N PHE A 96 -2.83 11.73 5.02
CA PHE A 96 -3.27 11.68 3.62
C PHE A 96 -3.40 10.23 3.13
N VAL A 97 -2.41 9.39 3.43
CA VAL A 97 -2.44 7.97 3.05
C VAL A 97 -3.61 7.25 3.73
N THR A 98 -3.77 7.42 5.03
CA THR A 98 -4.87 6.78 5.78
C THR A 98 -6.23 7.35 5.38
N GLY A 99 -6.31 8.66 5.13
CA GLY A 99 -7.51 9.34 4.64
C GLY A 99 -7.94 8.81 3.28
N ALA A 100 -7.03 8.73 2.31
CA ALA A 100 -7.31 8.21 0.97
C ALA A 100 -7.79 6.76 1.01
N VAL A 101 -7.11 5.88 1.77
CA VAL A 101 -7.51 4.47 1.91
C VAL A 101 -8.85 4.36 2.62
N GLY A 102 -9.08 5.15 3.68
CA GLY A 102 -10.34 5.16 4.43
C GLY A 102 -11.51 5.66 3.59
N PHE A 103 -11.31 6.70 2.79
CA PHE A 103 -12.34 7.25 1.92
C PHE A 103 -12.79 6.23 0.87
N VAL A 104 -11.84 5.53 0.23
CA VAL A 104 -12.17 4.43 -0.68
C VAL A 104 -12.90 3.30 0.04
N ALA A 105 -12.42 2.89 1.23
CA ALA A 105 -13.06 1.83 2.02
C ALA A 105 -14.51 2.19 2.41
N ALA A 106 -14.77 3.46 2.74
CA ALA A 106 -16.10 3.97 3.02
C ALA A 106 -17.04 3.84 1.82
N GLY A 107 -16.59 4.19 0.62
CA GLY A 107 -17.40 4.02 -0.60
C GLY A 107 -17.81 2.57 -0.87
N PHE A 108 -16.88 1.62 -0.69
CA PHE A 108 -17.22 0.19 -0.82
C PHE A 108 -18.13 -0.31 0.32
N PHE A 109 -17.98 0.23 1.53
CA PHE A 109 -18.88 -0.05 2.65
C PHE A 109 -20.29 0.46 2.37
N GLU A 110 -20.43 1.70 1.96
CA GLU A 110 -21.72 2.32 1.60
C GLU A 110 -22.43 1.55 0.49
N ASN A 111 -21.68 1.21 -0.57
CA ASN A 111 -22.24 0.46 -1.70
C ASN A 111 -22.70 -0.96 -1.30
N LEU A 112 -21.89 -1.70 -0.53
CA LEU A 112 -22.21 -3.08 -0.13
C LEU A 112 -23.48 -3.15 0.73
N PHE A 113 -23.66 -2.20 1.65
CA PHE A 113 -24.74 -2.22 2.64
C PHE A 113 -25.89 -1.28 2.28
N ASN A 114 -25.85 -0.60 1.12
CA ASN A 114 -26.79 0.45 0.70
C ASN A 114 -26.93 1.57 1.74
N LEU A 115 -25.80 2.04 2.27
CA LEU A 115 -25.72 3.02 3.34
C LEU A 115 -25.24 4.40 2.85
N GLU A 116 -25.46 4.74 1.60
CA GLU A 116 -25.06 6.03 0.99
C GLU A 116 -25.63 7.23 1.75
N PHE A 117 -26.77 7.07 2.41
CA PHE A 117 -27.38 8.11 3.25
C PHE A 117 -26.56 8.49 4.49
N LEU A 118 -25.57 7.67 4.89
CA LEU A 118 -24.70 7.97 6.01
C LEU A 118 -23.68 9.06 5.67
N GLY A 119 -23.27 9.20 4.40
CA GLY A 119 -22.25 10.15 3.99
C GLY A 119 -20.99 10.06 4.84
N GLU A 120 -20.56 11.15 5.44
CA GLU A 120 -19.34 11.20 6.26
C GLU A 120 -19.35 10.26 7.48
N TRP A 121 -20.51 9.85 7.97
CA TRP A 121 -20.63 8.92 9.10
C TRP A 121 -20.08 7.54 8.77
N SER A 122 -20.10 7.13 7.51
CA SER A 122 -19.58 5.83 7.08
C SER A 122 -18.09 5.70 7.36
N ILE A 123 -17.30 6.72 7.05
CA ILE A 123 -15.85 6.73 7.32
C ILE A 123 -15.56 6.82 8.82
N ILE A 124 -16.37 7.58 9.57
CA ILE A 124 -16.24 7.66 11.05
C ILE A 124 -16.46 6.28 11.65
N LEU A 125 -17.51 5.57 11.25
CA LEU A 125 -17.80 4.19 11.72
C LEU A 125 -16.66 3.23 11.39
N LEU A 126 -16.11 3.30 10.17
CA LEU A 126 -14.97 2.48 9.76
C LEU A 126 -13.73 2.77 10.60
N PHE A 127 -13.39 4.04 10.84
CA PHE A 127 -12.23 4.42 11.65
C PHE A 127 -12.39 4.00 13.11
N ILE A 128 -13.56 4.18 13.70
CA ILE A 128 -13.88 3.68 15.05
C ILE A 128 -13.71 2.16 15.10
N SER A 129 -14.23 1.44 14.11
CA SER A 129 -14.12 -0.02 14.01
C SER A 129 -12.66 -0.45 13.95
N CYS A 130 -11.82 0.21 13.14
CA CYS A 130 -10.38 -0.05 13.07
C CYS A 130 -9.68 0.17 14.42
N VAL A 131 -9.95 1.31 15.07
CA VAL A 131 -9.38 1.63 16.40
C VAL A 131 -9.78 0.60 17.44
N LEU A 132 -11.04 0.18 17.48
CA LEU A 132 -11.54 -0.83 18.41
C LEU A 132 -10.90 -2.20 18.16
N ILE A 133 -10.92 -2.68 16.92
CA ILE A 133 -10.34 -3.98 16.53
C ILE A 133 -8.85 -4.03 16.90
N LEU A 134 -8.08 -3.02 16.56
CA LEU A 134 -6.63 -2.99 16.79
C LEU A 134 -6.28 -2.76 18.28
N SER A 135 -7.09 -1.99 19.01
CA SER A 135 -6.87 -1.78 20.45
C SER A 135 -7.15 -3.04 21.26
N ILE A 136 -8.14 -3.85 20.86
CA ILE A 136 -8.57 -5.05 21.61
C ILE A 136 -7.90 -6.31 21.05
N GLY A 137 -7.88 -6.45 19.73
CA GLY A 137 -7.66 -7.73 19.04
C GLY A 137 -6.23 -8.24 18.98
N LYS A 138 -5.22 -7.46 19.34
CA LYS A 138 -3.80 -7.81 19.22
C LYS A 138 -3.41 -8.23 17.77
N PHE A 139 -2.12 -8.48 17.55
CA PHE A 139 -1.57 -8.92 16.26
C PHE A 139 -2.19 -10.24 15.73
N ASN A 140 -2.61 -11.14 16.62
CA ASN A 140 -3.21 -12.43 16.21
C ASN A 140 -4.51 -12.26 15.42
N LEU A 141 -5.38 -11.32 15.83
CA LEU A 141 -6.62 -11.07 15.12
C LEU A 141 -6.34 -10.47 13.74
N LEU A 142 -5.44 -9.50 13.67
CA LEU A 142 -5.02 -8.90 12.41
C LEU A 142 -4.43 -9.96 11.45
N ASP A 143 -3.47 -10.78 11.90
CA ASP A 143 -2.84 -11.84 11.10
C ASP A 143 -3.85 -12.85 10.55
N ASN A 144 -4.86 -13.23 11.35
CA ASN A 144 -5.88 -14.19 10.92
C ASN A 144 -6.88 -13.58 9.93
N LEU A 145 -7.34 -12.34 10.20
CA LEU A 145 -8.25 -11.63 9.29
C LEU A 145 -7.61 -11.42 7.92
N ILE A 146 -6.37 -10.97 7.89
CA ILE A 146 -5.63 -10.71 6.65
C ILE A 146 -5.47 -11.96 5.79
N LYS A 147 -5.25 -13.14 6.38
CA LYS A 147 -5.16 -14.40 5.62
C LYS A 147 -6.46 -14.72 4.88
N ILE A 148 -7.61 -14.52 5.54
CA ILE A 148 -8.92 -14.73 4.93
C ILE A 148 -9.13 -13.70 3.81
N ILE A 149 -8.87 -12.42 4.10
CA ILE A 149 -9.02 -11.30 3.17
C ILE A 149 -8.20 -11.52 1.89
N VAL A 150 -6.91 -11.82 2.02
CA VAL A 150 -6.02 -12.04 0.86
C VAL A 150 -6.48 -13.27 0.05
N THR A 151 -6.98 -14.31 0.69
CA THR A 151 -7.49 -15.50 -0.02
C THR A 151 -8.73 -15.13 -0.85
N ILE A 152 -9.69 -14.42 -0.27
CA ILE A 152 -10.90 -13.96 -0.99
C ILE A 152 -10.50 -13.08 -2.16
N LEU A 153 -9.61 -12.10 -1.93
CA LEU A 153 -9.11 -11.20 -2.96
C LEU A 153 -8.50 -11.95 -4.15
N VAL A 154 -7.55 -12.85 -3.88
CA VAL A 154 -6.85 -13.59 -4.96
C VAL A 154 -7.85 -14.41 -5.77
N VAL A 155 -8.73 -15.16 -5.10
CA VAL A 155 -9.72 -15.99 -5.79
C VAL A 155 -10.68 -15.16 -6.64
N SER A 156 -11.23 -14.08 -6.08
CA SER A 156 -12.18 -13.22 -6.81
C SER A 156 -11.51 -12.48 -7.98
N THR A 157 -10.27 -11.99 -7.81
CA THR A 157 -9.55 -11.30 -8.88
C THR A 157 -9.15 -12.23 -10.01
N VAL A 158 -8.66 -13.46 -9.70
CA VAL A 158 -8.32 -14.47 -10.71
C VAL A 158 -9.57 -14.87 -11.50
N LEU A 159 -10.69 -15.05 -10.82
CA LEU A 159 -11.96 -15.40 -11.47
C LEU A 159 -12.40 -14.26 -12.40
N ALA A 160 -12.45 -13.02 -11.92
CA ALA A 160 -12.83 -11.85 -12.71
C ALA A 160 -11.90 -11.68 -13.94
N PHE A 161 -10.59 -11.77 -13.72
CA PHE A 161 -9.60 -11.68 -14.80
C PHE A 161 -9.80 -12.76 -15.86
N SER A 162 -9.99 -14.02 -15.44
CA SER A 162 -10.17 -15.14 -16.38
C SER A 162 -11.41 -14.94 -17.24
N LEU A 163 -12.54 -14.53 -16.64
CA LEU A 163 -13.78 -14.27 -17.38
C LEU A 163 -13.64 -13.07 -18.31
N THR A 164 -12.97 -11.99 -17.88
CA THR A 164 -12.75 -10.82 -18.72
C THR A 164 -11.87 -11.16 -19.93
N VAL A 165 -10.81 -11.95 -19.73
CA VAL A 165 -9.93 -12.38 -20.86
C VAL A 165 -10.67 -13.28 -21.84
N ILE A 166 -11.55 -14.16 -21.36
CA ILE A 166 -12.37 -15.03 -22.21
C ILE A 166 -13.37 -14.21 -23.06
N ASN A 167 -13.99 -13.19 -22.46
CA ASN A 167 -14.94 -12.32 -23.15
C ASN A 167 -14.26 -11.33 -24.12
N GLY A 168 -12.95 -11.06 -23.94
CA GLY A 168 -12.21 -10.09 -24.72
C GLY A 168 -12.45 -8.63 -24.29
N PRO A 169 -11.70 -7.69 -24.88
CA PRO A 169 -11.89 -6.26 -24.63
C PRO A 169 -13.19 -5.75 -25.26
N ILE A 170 -13.77 -4.70 -24.66
CA ILE A 170 -14.89 -3.98 -25.27
C ILE A 170 -14.46 -3.29 -26.55
N GLU A 171 -15.39 -3.14 -27.50
CA GLU A 171 -15.15 -2.34 -28.70
C GLU A 171 -15.16 -0.84 -28.33
N PRO A 172 -14.12 -0.07 -28.74
CA PRO A 172 -14.09 1.36 -28.49
C PRO A 172 -15.29 2.08 -29.12
N VAL A 173 -15.80 3.10 -28.43
CA VAL A 173 -16.83 3.97 -29.00
C VAL A 173 -16.31 4.70 -30.23
N LYS A 174 -17.24 5.07 -31.13
CA LYS A 174 -16.90 5.83 -32.33
C LYS A 174 -16.28 7.17 -31.90
N ASP A 175 -15.17 7.52 -32.53
CA ASP A 175 -14.38 8.74 -32.26
C ASP A 175 -13.59 8.72 -30.92
N PHE A 176 -13.30 7.54 -30.36
CA PHE A 176 -12.43 7.42 -29.19
C PHE A 176 -11.03 7.94 -29.49
N ILE A 177 -10.55 8.88 -28.66
CA ILE A 177 -9.18 9.42 -28.69
C ILE A 177 -8.44 8.93 -27.45
N PRO A 178 -7.39 8.10 -27.60
CA PRO A 178 -6.57 7.65 -26.47
C PRO A 178 -5.93 8.82 -25.73
N LYS A 179 -5.93 8.76 -24.38
CA LYS A 179 -5.19 9.73 -23.56
C LYS A 179 -3.69 9.59 -23.79
N GLU A 180 -3.00 10.70 -24.03
CA GLU A 180 -1.55 10.72 -24.20
C GLU A 180 -0.85 10.69 -22.84
N LEU A 181 0.06 9.72 -22.67
CA LEU A 181 0.83 9.56 -21.42
C LEU A 181 1.86 10.68 -21.21
N TRP A 182 2.43 11.21 -22.31
CA TRP A 182 3.54 12.19 -22.26
C TRP A 182 3.06 13.64 -22.16
N THR A 183 1.81 13.86 -21.84
CA THR A 183 1.28 15.18 -21.44
C THR A 183 1.59 15.45 -19.96
N THR A 184 1.48 16.71 -19.55
CA THR A 184 1.62 17.09 -18.13
C THR A 184 0.70 16.27 -17.22
N THR A 185 -0.56 16.13 -17.58
CA THR A 185 -1.57 15.36 -16.83
C THR A 185 -1.21 13.87 -16.79
N GLY A 186 -0.80 13.29 -17.93
CA GLY A 186 -0.37 11.89 -18.00
C GLY A 186 0.87 11.60 -17.15
N ILE A 187 1.85 12.52 -17.13
CA ILE A 187 3.03 12.40 -16.29
C ILE A 187 2.67 12.49 -14.80
N PHE A 188 1.79 13.40 -14.39
CA PHE A 188 1.31 13.46 -13.01
C PHE A 188 0.59 12.17 -12.60
N PHE A 189 -0.24 11.62 -13.46
CA PHE A 189 -0.89 10.33 -13.21
C PHE A 189 0.15 9.19 -13.12
N LEU A 190 1.15 9.16 -14.00
CA LEU A 190 2.22 8.17 -13.95
C LEU A 190 3.01 8.23 -12.63
N LEU A 191 3.31 9.44 -12.14
CA LEU A 191 3.97 9.64 -10.85
C LEU A 191 3.10 9.15 -9.68
N ALA A 192 1.79 9.45 -9.72
CA ALA A 192 0.82 8.95 -8.76
C ALA A 192 0.78 7.41 -8.76
N LEU A 193 0.66 6.79 -9.93
CA LEU A 193 0.68 5.34 -10.08
C LEU A 193 1.97 4.74 -9.51
N MET A 194 3.13 5.26 -9.89
CA MET A 194 4.43 4.78 -9.41
C MET A 194 4.62 4.98 -7.91
N GLY A 195 3.97 5.97 -7.30
CA GLY A 195 4.04 6.25 -5.87
C GLY A 195 3.61 5.05 -5.02
N TRP A 196 2.49 4.46 -5.35
CA TRP A 196 1.94 3.31 -4.65
C TRP A 196 2.07 1.98 -5.39
N MET A 197 2.80 1.91 -6.48
CA MET A 197 3.02 0.65 -7.19
C MET A 197 4.33 -0.02 -6.76
N PRO A 198 4.31 -1.25 -6.25
CA PRO A 198 3.12 -1.99 -5.81
C PRO A 198 2.52 -1.42 -4.51
N THR A 199 3.24 -0.57 -3.79
CA THR A 199 2.80 0.17 -2.60
C THR A 199 3.79 1.29 -2.24
N ALA A 200 3.46 2.12 -1.22
CA ALA A 200 4.35 3.14 -0.69
C ALA A 200 5.59 2.51 -0.01
N ILE A 201 6.76 3.12 -0.19
CA ILE A 201 8.04 2.51 0.21
C ILE A 201 8.24 2.47 1.74
N ASP A 202 7.52 3.29 2.49
CA ASP A 202 7.49 3.30 3.95
C ASP A 202 6.92 2.00 4.55
N LEU A 203 6.14 1.22 3.78
CA LEU A 203 5.75 -0.14 4.17
C LEU A 203 6.93 -1.06 4.47
N SER A 204 8.13 -0.75 3.97
CA SER A 204 9.35 -1.50 4.32
C SER A 204 9.62 -1.49 5.83
N SER A 205 9.29 -0.38 6.51
CA SER A 205 9.43 -0.26 7.95
C SER A 205 8.36 -1.06 8.70
N TRP A 206 7.11 -1.04 8.23
CA TRP A 206 6.02 -1.81 8.82
C TRP A 206 6.24 -3.31 8.66
N ASN A 207 6.69 -3.75 7.48
CA ASN A 207 7.03 -5.14 7.22
C ASN A 207 8.12 -5.65 8.17
N SER A 208 9.10 -4.80 8.52
CA SER A 208 10.11 -5.14 9.52
C SER A 208 9.52 -5.33 10.92
N LEU A 209 8.55 -4.50 11.31
CA LEU A 209 7.84 -4.59 12.60
C LEU A 209 6.94 -5.85 12.64
N TRP A 210 6.19 -6.11 11.56
CA TRP A 210 5.35 -7.31 11.45
C TRP A 210 6.17 -8.60 11.47
N THR A 211 7.36 -8.61 10.86
CA THR A 211 8.30 -9.74 10.94
C THR A 211 8.68 -10.04 12.39
N LEU A 212 8.99 -9.02 13.18
CA LEU A 212 9.31 -9.19 14.60
C LEU A 212 8.11 -9.65 15.44
N GLU A 213 6.93 -9.07 15.20
CA GLU A 213 5.72 -9.49 15.89
C GLU A 213 5.35 -10.96 15.58
N LYS A 214 5.52 -11.38 14.32
CA LYS A 214 5.29 -12.77 13.93
C LYS A 214 6.25 -13.74 14.59
N ILE A 215 7.54 -13.41 14.66
CA ILE A 215 8.55 -14.20 15.37
C ILE A 215 8.16 -14.32 16.86
N LYS A 216 7.75 -13.22 17.47
CA LYS A 216 7.30 -13.19 18.88
C LYS A 216 6.03 -14.01 19.10
N GLN A 217 5.04 -13.90 18.19
CA GLN A 217 3.78 -14.62 18.25
C GLN A 217 3.98 -16.13 18.09
N SER A 218 4.70 -16.55 17.06
CA SER A 218 4.89 -17.95 16.71
C SER A 218 5.92 -18.66 17.61
N LYS A 219 6.72 -17.89 18.38
CA LYS A 219 7.89 -18.36 19.13
C LYS A 219 8.87 -19.14 18.24
N TYR A 220 8.84 -18.88 16.95
CA TYR A 220 9.70 -19.52 15.95
C TYR A 220 10.49 -18.46 15.19
N LYS A 221 11.82 -18.56 15.22
CA LYS A 221 12.71 -17.71 14.41
C LYS A 221 13.02 -18.42 13.09
N PRO A 222 12.43 -17.98 11.97
CA PRO A 222 12.73 -18.58 10.67
C PRO A 222 14.16 -18.27 10.25
N LYS A 223 14.75 -19.15 9.43
CA LYS A 223 16.01 -18.85 8.74
C LYS A 223 15.78 -17.66 7.78
N LEU A 224 16.83 -16.86 7.54
CA LEU A 224 16.75 -15.73 6.64
C LEU A 224 16.16 -16.11 5.26
N LYS A 225 16.59 -17.24 4.69
CA LYS A 225 16.06 -17.74 3.41
C LYS A 225 14.55 -17.99 3.43
N GLU A 226 14.01 -18.45 4.56
CA GLU A 226 12.58 -18.74 4.72
C GLU A 226 11.77 -17.42 4.79
N THR A 227 12.25 -16.45 5.57
CA THR A 227 11.63 -15.11 5.64
C THR A 227 11.64 -14.42 4.28
N LEU A 228 12.77 -14.47 3.56
CA LEU A 228 12.88 -13.86 2.25
C LEU A 228 12.05 -14.58 1.19
N LEU A 229 11.88 -15.90 1.28
CA LEU A 229 11.02 -16.64 0.36
C LEU A 229 9.54 -16.28 0.57
N GLU A 230 9.08 -16.21 1.82
CA GLU A 230 7.72 -15.79 2.16
C GLU A 230 7.43 -14.38 1.63
N PHE A 231 8.35 -13.45 1.87
CA PHE A 231 8.23 -12.10 1.36
C PHE A 231 8.20 -12.05 -0.18
N ARG A 232 9.09 -12.79 -0.87
CA ARG A 232 9.16 -12.83 -2.34
C ARG A 232 7.88 -13.35 -2.98
N ILE A 233 7.31 -14.41 -2.42
CA ILE A 233 6.04 -14.96 -2.90
C ILE A 233 4.93 -13.91 -2.76
N SER A 234 4.83 -13.27 -1.60
CA SER A 234 3.84 -12.22 -1.37
C SER A 234 4.04 -11.01 -2.27
N TYR A 235 5.29 -10.59 -2.49
CA TYR A 235 5.64 -9.49 -3.39
C TYR A 235 5.31 -9.82 -4.86
N LEU A 236 5.65 -11.02 -5.32
CA LEU A 236 5.32 -11.48 -6.67
C LEU A 236 3.80 -11.53 -6.89
N LEU A 237 3.06 -11.98 -5.88
CA LEU A 237 1.59 -11.96 -5.91
C LEU A 237 1.05 -10.54 -6.12
N THR A 238 1.60 -9.54 -5.42
CA THR A 238 1.18 -8.14 -5.64
C THR A 238 1.45 -7.68 -7.07
N GLY A 239 2.62 -7.99 -7.64
CA GLY A 239 2.95 -7.63 -9.03
C GLY A 239 2.02 -8.27 -10.05
N ILE A 240 1.70 -9.56 -9.88
CA ILE A 240 0.76 -10.28 -10.77
C ILE A 240 -0.63 -9.66 -10.68
N LEU A 241 -1.13 -9.41 -9.48
CA LEU A 241 -2.45 -8.81 -9.29
C LEU A 241 -2.51 -7.38 -9.86
N ALA A 242 -1.43 -6.60 -9.77
CA ALA A 242 -1.37 -5.28 -10.40
C ALA A 242 -1.60 -5.37 -11.92
N ILE A 243 -0.93 -6.32 -12.59
CA ILE A 243 -1.11 -6.56 -14.03
C ILE A 243 -2.54 -7.00 -14.35
N MET A 244 -3.12 -7.88 -13.51
CA MET A 244 -4.52 -8.29 -13.69
C MET A 244 -5.47 -7.10 -13.59
N PHE A 245 -5.30 -6.21 -12.59
CA PHE A 245 -6.14 -5.02 -12.44
C PHE A 245 -5.98 -4.01 -13.58
N VAL A 246 -4.76 -3.82 -14.11
CA VAL A 246 -4.56 -3.00 -15.31
C VAL A 246 -5.29 -3.62 -16.51
N THR A 247 -5.18 -4.94 -16.71
CA THR A 247 -5.86 -5.62 -17.82
C THR A 247 -7.37 -5.53 -17.69
N LEU A 248 -7.92 -5.73 -16.49
CA LEU A 248 -9.34 -5.55 -16.21
C LEU A 248 -9.79 -4.13 -16.55
N GLY A 249 -9.07 -3.10 -16.06
CA GLY A 249 -9.37 -1.71 -16.39
C GLY A 249 -9.31 -1.43 -17.89
N THR A 250 -8.34 -2.03 -18.59
CA THR A 250 -8.21 -1.88 -20.04
C THR A 250 -9.38 -2.54 -20.77
N PHE A 251 -9.69 -3.80 -20.47
CA PHE A 251 -10.67 -4.57 -21.24
C PHE A 251 -12.10 -4.07 -21.06
N ILE A 252 -12.37 -3.39 -19.95
CA ILE A 252 -13.72 -2.99 -19.59
C ILE A 252 -13.98 -1.47 -19.75
N PHE A 253 -12.94 -0.62 -19.60
CA PHE A 253 -13.13 0.83 -19.66
C PHE A 253 -12.40 1.52 -20.83
N TYR A 254 -11.27 0.98 -21.29
CA TYR A 254 -10.49 1.67 -22.31
C TYR A 254 -11.26 1.76 -23.60
N GLY A 255 -11.65 2.96 -23.98
CA GLY A 255 -12.47 3.21 -25.16
C GLY A 255 -13.99 3.15 -24.92
N SER A 256 -14.47 2.90 -23.69
CA SER A 256 -15.92 2.87 -23.40
C SER A 256 -16.63 4.20 -23.51
N GLY A 257 -15.88 5.32 -23.44
CA GLY A 257 -16.44 6.65 -23.30
C GLY A 257 -16.94 6.99 -21.88
N GLU A 258 -16.85 6.03 -20.94
CA GLU A 258 -17.22 6.26 -19.55
C GLU A 258 -16.05 6.77 -18.72
N GLU A 259 -16.30 7.78 -17.86
CA GLU A 259 -15.34 8.27 -16.90
C GLU A 259 -15.67 7.77 -15.49
N LEU A 260 -14.64 7.36 -14.76
CA LEU A 260 -14.80 6.98 -13.36
C LEU A 260 -15.19 8.22 -12.52
N PRO A 261 -16.22 8.13 -11.65
CA PRO A 261 -16.68 9.24 -10.83
C PRO A 261 -15.64 9.73 -9.83
N ASN A 262 -15.85 10.94 -9.26
CA ASN A 262 -15.02 11.46 -8.15
C ASN A 262 -15.60 11.15 -6.77
N ASN A 263 -16.93 11.00 -6.68
CA ASN A 263 -17.59 10.60 -5.43
C ASN A 263 -17.25 9.16 -5.06
N ASN A 264 -16.97 8.89 -3.78
CA ASN A 264 -16.50 7.59 -3.29
C ASN A 264 -17.48 6.43 -3.49
N SER A 265 -18.77 6.64 -3.20
CA SER A 265 -19.80 5.60 -3.35
C SER A 265 -20.08 5.31 -4.83
N GLN A 266 -20.20 6.36 -5.65
CA GLN A 266 -20.39 6.21 -7.10
C GLN A 266 -19.17 5.53 -7.75
N PHE A 267 -17.96 5.88 -7.31
CA PHE A 267 -16.75 5.24 -7.77
C PHE A 267 -16.74 3.73 -7.42
N ALA A 268 -17.07 3.39 -6.17
CA ALA A 268 -17.18 1.99 -5.75
C ALA A 268 -18.24 1.24 -6.57
N HIS A 269 -19.40 1.85 -6.79
CA HIS A 269 -20.47 1.30 -7.63
C HIS A 269 -19.98 1.04 -9.06
N SER A 270 -19.30 1.99 -9.68
CA SER A 270 -18.77 1.84 -11.04
C SER A 270 -17.78 0.68 -11.13
N ILE A 271 -16.84 0.56 -10.17
CA ILE A 271 -15.90 -0.57 -10.12
C ILE A 271 -16.62 -1.91 -9.98
N ILE A 272 -17.60 -2.01 -9.07
CA ILE A 272 -18.34 -3.27 -8.85
C ILE A 272 -19.18 -3.62 -10.07
N THR A 273 -19.87 -2.65 -10.64
CA THR A 273 -20.72 -2.84 -11.85
C THR A 273 -19.87 -3.28 -13.04
N MET A 274 -18.69 -2.69 -13.20
CA MET A 274 -17.71 -3.08 -14.20
C MET A 274 -17.41 -4.58 -14.14
N TYR A 275 -17.03 -5.08 -12.96
CA TYR A 275 -16.73 -6.50 -12.79
C TYR A 275 -17.97 -7.38 -12.99
N SER A 276 -19.13 -6.93 -12.49
CA SER A 276 -20.36 -7.70 -12.61
C SER A 276 -20.92 -7.73 -14.03
N SER A 277 -20.65 -6.73 -14.86
CA SER A 277 -21.06 -6.74 -16.27
C SER A 277 -20.43 -7.90 -17.06
N VAL A 278 -19.20 -8.27 -16.71
CA VAL A 278 -18.47 -9.39 -17.34
C VAL A 278 -18.86 -10.75 -16.73
N MET A 279 -19.10 -10.78 -15.42
CA MET A 279 -19.38 -12.03 -14.67
C MET A 279 -20.87 -12.37 -14.58
N GLY A 280 -21.74 -11.41 -14.92
CA GLY A 280 -23.19 -11.48 -14.76
C GLY A 280 -23.68 -10.88 -13.44
N ASN A 281 -24.92 -10.41 -13.43
CA ASN A 281 -25.52 -9.64 -12.32
C ASN A 281 -25.49 -10.36 -10.96
N TRP A 282 -25.47 -11.70 -10.95
CA TRP A 282 -25.37 -12.50 -9.73
C TRP A 282 -24.09 -12.22 -8.94
N SER A 283 -23.03 -11.81 -9.64
CA SER A 283 -21.70 -11.59 -9.05
C SER A 283 -21.58 -10.26 -8.30
N TYR A 284 -22.49 -9.31 -8.50
CA TYR A 284 -22.44 -7.98 -7.93
C TYR A 284 -22.17 -8.00 -6.41
N ILE A 285 -22.97 -8.74 -5.65
CA ILE A 285 -22.83 -8.82 -4.20
C ILE A 285 -21.52 -9.49 -3.77
N VAL A 286 -21.07 -10.50 -4.53
CA VAL A 286 -19.80 -11.21 -4.24
C VAL A 286 -18.61 -10.27 -4.46
N ILE A 287 -18.64 -9.50 -5.54
CA ILE A 287 -17.59 -8.53 -5.88
C ILE A 287 -17.60 -7.38 -4.88
N ALA A 288 -18.78 -6.83 -4.55
CA ALA A 288 -18.92 -5.77 -3.55
C ALA A 288 -18.38 -6.19 -2.18
N ALA A 289 -18.73 -7.40 -1.72
CA ALA A 289 -18.23 -7.95 -0.47
C ALA A 289 -16.70 -8.19 -0.52
N SER A 290 -16.17 -8.69 -1.64
CA SER A 290 -14.74 -8.90 -1.84
C SER A 290 -13.99 -7.57 -1.83
N ALA A 291 -14.44 -6.58 -2.59
CA ALA A 291 -13.81 -5.26 -2.67
C ALA A 291 -13.82 -4.54 -1.30
N PHE A 292 -14.96 -4.54 -0.60
CA PHE A 292 -15.05 -4.00 0.75
C PHE A 292 -14.09 -4.73 1.70
N THR A 293 -14.09 -6.06 1.70
CA THR A 293 -13.24 -6.87 2.59
C THR A 293 -11.76 -6.55 2.37
N VAL A 294 -11.33 -6.40 1.12
CA VAL A 294 -9.96 -6.02 0.74
C VAL A 294 -9.62 -4.62 1.26
N MET A 295 -10.49 -3.65 1.01
CA MET A 295 -10.27 -2.27 1.45
C MET A 295 -10.27 -2.16 2.98
N PHE A 296 -11.13 -2.93 3.65
CA PHE A 296 -11.15 -3.01 5.11
C PHE A 296 -9.86 -3.63 5.67
N GLY A 297 -9.34 -4.66 5.02
CA GLY A 297 -8.03 -5.23 5.39
C GLY A 297 -6.88 -4.25 5.18
N THR A 298 -6.91 -3.50 4.08
CA THR A 298 -5.91 -2.47 3.79
C THR A 298 -5.93 -1.38 4.85
N ILE A 299 -7.11 -0.82 5.19
CA ILE A 299 -7.20 0.25 6.19
C ILE A 299 -6.77 -0.25 7.58
N LEU A 300 -7.12 -1.47 7.98
CA LEU A 300 -6.63 -2.06 9.23
C LEU A 300 -5.11 -2.17 9.26
N ALA A 301 -4.49 -2.62 8.16
CA ALA A 301 -3.04 -2.76 8.07
C ALA A 301 -2.33 -1.39 8.06
N VAL A 302 -2.91 -0.38 7.41
CA VAL A 302 -2.41 1.01 7.41
C VAL A 302 -2.46 1.62 8.81
N PHE A 303 -3.57 1.47 9.53
CA PHE A 303 -3.69 1.91 10.92
C PHE A 303 -2.66 1.25 11.83
N ASP A 304 -2.51 -0.07 11.74
CA ASP A 304 -1.52 -0.81 12.55
C ASP A 304 -0.09 -0.41 12.18
N GLY A 305 0.23 -0.31 10.89
CA GLY A 305 1.56 0.02 10.39
C GLY A 305 2.06 1.39 10.85
N TYR A 306 1.28 2.45 10.60
CA TYR A 306 1.64 3.80 11.04
C TYR A 306 1.73 3.91 12.57
N SER A 307 0.75 3.36 13.29
CA SER A 307 0.74 3.44 14.75
C SER A 307 1.91 2.70 15.38
N ARG A 308 2.31 1.54 14.85
CA ARG A 308 3.53 0.83 15.29
C ARG A 308 4.80 1.60 14.93
N ALA A 309 4.87 2.15 13.72
CA ALA A 309 6.03 2.92 13.27
C ALA A 309 6.25 4.16 14.13
N LEU A 310 5.18 4.92 14.40
CA LEU A 310 5.21 6.08 15.29
C LEU A 310 5.59 5.69 16.72
N ASN A 311 4.94 4.65 17.26
CA ASN A 311 5.24 4.16 18.60
C ASN A 311 6.71 3.83 18.77
N ARG A 312 7.27 3.04 17.83
CA ARG A 312 8.69 2.67 17.86
C ARG A 312 9.63 3.87 17.68
N THR A 313 9.30 4.78 16.78
CA THR A 313 10.11 5.98 16.53
C THR A 313 10.16 6.91 17.74
N VAL A 314 9.01 7.16 18.37
CA VAL A 314 8.92 8.01 19.56
C VAL A 314 9.62 7.35 20.76
N GLU A 315 9.49 6.03 20.94
CA GLU A 315 10.25 5.31 21.95
C GLU A 315 11.77 5.50 21.77
N LEU A 316 12.27 5.38 20.55
CA LEU A 316 13.69 5.52 20.26
C LEU A 316 14.22 6.95 20.36
N LEU A 317 13.39 7.96 20.13
CA LEU A 317 13.79 9.37 20.23
C LEU A 317 13.76 9.89 21.66
N PHE A 318 12.72 9.56 22.42
CA PHE A 318 12.38 10.28 23.66
C PHE A 318 12.47 9.44 24.93
N ARG A 319 12.50 8.09 24.83
CA ARG A 319 12.57 7.23 26.02
C ARG A 319 13.99 6.75 26.29
N LYS A 320 14.51 7.12 27.45
CA LYS A 320 15.66 6.45 28.10
C LYS A 320 15.15 5.14 28.71
N ASN A 321 15.93 4.05 28.53
CA ASN A 321 15.69 2.69 29.03
C ASN A 321 14.96 2.63 30.40
N ASN A 322 13.66 2.31 30.37
CA ASN A 322 12.90 2.02 31.61
C ASN A 322 12.25 0.62 31.48
N THR A 323 12.36 -0.15 32.54
CA THR A 323 12.00 -1.58 32.65
C THR A 323 10.49 -1.91 32.54
N ASN A 324 9.59 -0.92 32.49
CA ASN A 324 8.12 -1.11 32.36
C ASN A 324 7.61 -0.97 30.91
N GLN A 325 8.32 -1.54 29.93
CA GLN A 325 8.11 -1.30 28.52
C GLN A 325 6.74 -1.74 27.96
N SER A 326 6.15 -2.86 28.39
CA SER A 326 5.03 -3.46 27.67
C SER A 326 3.68 -2.73 27.81
N LYS A 327 3.31 -2.28 29.03
CA LYS A 327 2.02 -1.58 29.25
C LYS A 327 2.02 -0.15 28.71
N SER A 328 3.14 0.56 28.87
CA SER A 328 3.30 1.93 28.40
C SER A 328 3.36 2.03 26.88
N SER A 329 4.01 1.06 26.21
CA SER A 329 4.05 0.95 24.75
C SER A 329 2.66 0.73 24.16
N ARG A 330 1.81 -0.09 24.79
CA ARG A 330 0.44 -0.34 24.32
C ARG A 330 -0.45 0.89 24.42
N LYS A 331 -0.36 1.66 25.52
CA LYS A 331 -1.11 2.91 25.65
C LYS A 331 -0.73 3.91 24.56
N LEU A 332 0.56 4.07 24.30
CA LEU A 332 1.06 4.96 23.26
C LEU A 332 0.60 4.53 21.87
N TYR A 333 0.61 3.23 21.56
CA TYR A 333 0.06 2.68 20.33
C TYR A 333 -1.42 3.05 20.14
N THR A 334 -2.26 2.89 21.18
CA THR A 334 -3.68 3.28 21.11
C THR A 334 -3.86 4.80 20.94
N VAL A 335 -3.01 5.61 21.57
CA VAL A 335 -3.02 7.06 21.35
C VAL A 335 -2.71 7.41 19.89
N PHE A 336 -1.72 6.75 19.28
CA PHE A 336 -1.42 6.96 17.87
C PHE A 336 -2.53 6.48 16.92
N LEU A 337 -3.24 5.39 17.25
CA LEU A 337 -4.44 5.00 16.50
C LEU A 337 -5.51 6.10 16.51
N ILE A 338 -5.76 6.73 17.66
CA ILE A 338 -6.75 7.81 17.78
C ILE A 338 -6.30 9.06 17.04
N ILE A 339 -5.03 9.46 17.20
CA ILE A 339 -4.46 10.61 16.47
C ILE A 339 -4.57 10.39 14.96
N LEU A 340 -4.21 9.18 14.49
CA LEU A 340 -4.28 8.83 13.09
C LEU A 340 -5.72 8.89 12.56
N ALA A 341 -6.68 8.30 13.29
CA ALA A 341 -8.09 8.35 12.95
C ALA A 341 -8.61 9.79 12.84
N SER A 342 -8.36 10.60 13.88
CA SER A 342 -8.85 11.99 13.92
C SER A 342 -8.22 12.87 12.85
N GLY A 343 -6.90 12.79 12.66
CA GLY A 343 -6.20 13.59 11.64
C GLY A 343 -6.57 13.17 10.22
N SER A 344 -6.72 11.87 9.96
CA SER A 344 -7.15 11.39 8.65
C SER A 344 -8.59 11.75 8.33
N LEU A 345 -9.48 11.77 9.33
CA LEU A 345 -10.85 12.25 9.17
C LEU A 345 -10.87 13.73 8.76
N VAL A 346 -10.10 14.58 9.45
CA VAL A 346 -9.97 16.00 9.08
C VAL A 346 -9.47 16.15 7.64
N THR A 347 -8.49 15.33 7.24
CA THR A 347 -7.98 15.34 5.86
C THR A 347 -9.08 15.01 4.86
N VAL A 348 -9.88 13.96 5.10
CA VAL A 348 -10.98 13.58 4.19
C VAL A 348 -12.03 14.69 4.10
N LEU A 349 -12.43 15.28 5.23
CA LEU A 349 -13.39 16.38 5.27
C LEU A 349 -12.91 17.61 4.49
N GLN A 350 -11.60 17.87 4.45
CA GLN A 350 -11.03 18.98 3.67
C GLN A 350 -11.06 18.74 2.15
N PHE A 351 -10.93 17.49 1.70
CA PHE A 351 -10.99 17.13 0.28
C PHE A 351 -12.44 16.98 -0.23
N GLY A 352 -13.43 16.81 0.68
CA GLY A 352 -14.84 16.62 0.33
C GLY A 352 -15.02 15.44 -0.65
N ASP A 353 -15.80 15.64 -1.72
CA ASP A 353 -16.07 14.57 -2.71
C ASP A 353 -14.96 14.36 -3.75
N ASN A 354 -13.76 14.96 -3.56
CA ASN A 354 -12.67 14.85 -4.52
C ASN A 354 -11.76 13.64 -4.26
N LEU A 355 -12.31 12.42 -4.36
CA LEU A 355 -11.60 11.15 -4.12
C LEU A 355 -10.30 11.03 -4.94
N LYS A 356 -10.37 11.30 -6.24
CA LYS A 356 -9.21 11.17 -7.14
C LYS A 356 -8.09 12.12 -6.74
N GLU A 357 -8.41 13.35 -6.37
CA GLU A 357 -7.44 14.36 -5.95
C GLU A 357 -6.72 13.93 -4.66
N LEU A 358 -7.46 13.45 -3.66
CA LEU A 358 -6.88 12.94 -2.41
C LEU A 358 -5.95 11.74 -2.66
N ILE A 359 -6.36 10.78 -3.50
CA ILE A 359 -5.54 9.63 -3.85
C ILE A 359 -4.28 10.08 -4.59
N ASP A 360 -4.42 10.92 -5.61
CA ASP A 360 -3.29 11.36 -6.42
C ASP A 360 -2.30 12.19 -5.58
N PHE A 361 -2.79 13.04 -4.67
CA PHE A 361 -1.95 13.76 -3.72
C PHE A 361 -1.18 12.81 -2.79
N ALA A 362 -1.87 11.87 -2.15
CA ALA A 362 -1.24 10.91 -1.22
C ALA A 362 -0.19 10.03 -1.92
N THR A 363 -0.46 9.62 -3.16
CA THR A 363 0.43 8.77 -3.95
C THR A 363 1.66 9.53 -4.45
N ILE A 364 1.50 10.76 -4.92
CA ILE A 364 2.60 11.63 -5.33
C ILE A 364 3.50 11.96 -4.13
N LEU A 365 2.90 12.30 -2.98
CA LEU A 365 3.66 12.53 -1.74
C LEU A 365 4.50 11.32 -1.37
N SER A 366 3.93 10.11 -1.42
CA SER A 366 4.64 8.86 -1.19
C SER A 366 5.77 8.64 -2.18
N PHE A 367 5.60 9.05 -3.45
CA PHE A 367 6.65 8.95 -4.47
C PHE A 367 7.83 9.88 -4.20
N VAL A 368 7.56 11.13 -3.84
CA VAL A 368 8.60 12.13 -3.54
C VAL A 368 9.44 11.72 -2.32
N ILE A 369 8.83 11.08 -1.34
CA ILE A 369 9.48 10.58 -0.13
C ILE A 369 10.32 9.31 -0.40
N ALA A 370 9.94 8.52 -1.40
CA ALA A 370 10.49 7.20 -1.65
C ALA A 370 12.04 7.15 -1.77
N PRO A 371 12.73 8.08 -2.46
CA PRO A 371 14.19 8.06 -2.56
C PRO A 371 14.89 8.13 -1.20
N VAL A 372 14.36 8.93 -0.28
CA VAL A 372 14.96 9.13 1.06
C VAL A 372 14.95 7.81 1.85
N ILE A 373 13.81 7.16 1.91
CA ILE A 373 13.66 5.87 2.60
C ILE A 373 14.46 4.76 1.89
N ALA A 374 14.50 4.77 0.55
CA ALA A 374 15.29 3.84 -0.24
C ALA A 374 16.80 3.94 0.11
N ILE A 375 17.33 5.16 0.22
CA ILE A 375 18.72 5.40 0.60
C ILE A 375 18.99 4.91 2.04
N PHE A 376 18.09 5.17 2.98
CA PHE A 376 18.24 4.70 4.36
C PHE A 376 18.28 3.18 4.43
N ASN A 377 17.34 2.50 3.76
CA ASN A 377 17.27 1.06 3.71
C ASN A 377 18.54 0.46 3.08
N TYR A 378 19.00 1.00 1.95
CA TYR A 378 20.22 0.57 1.28
C TYR A 378 21.45 0.69 2.19
N ARG A 379 21.65 1.86 2.83
CA ARG A 379 22.80 2.08 3.73
C ARG A 379 22.83 1.14 4.92
N LEU A 380 21.65 0.75 5.44
CA LEU A 380 21.56 -0.19 6.57
C LEU A 380 22.00 -1.59 6.18
N VAL A 381 21.52 -2.11 5.05
CA VAL A 381 21.74 -3.51 4.71
C VAL A 381 23.05 -3.77 3.99
N THR A 382 23.68 -2.75 3.39
CA THR A 382 24.96 -2.87 2.71
C THR A 382 26.14 -2.40 3.57
N GLY A 383 25.88 -1.70 4.67
CA GLY A 383 26.86 -1.15 5.58
C GLY A 383 27.27 -2.12 6.71
N LYS A 384 27.94 -1.55 7.71
CA LYS A 384 28.45 -2.26 8.90
C LYS A 384 27.39 -2.80 9.87
N TYR A 385 26.12 -2.44 9.63
CA TYR A 385 25.00 -2.77 10.53
C TYR A 385 24.42 -4.15 10.31
N LEU A 386 24.85 -4.86 9.26
CA LEU A 386 24.45 -6.20 8.93
C LEU A 386 25.70 -7.07 8.67
N GLU A 387 25.70 -8.28 9.18
CA GLU A 387 26.78 -9.25 8.92
C GLU A 387 26.92 -9.50 7.41
N LYS A 388 28.14 -9.67 6.92
CA LYS A 388 28.42 -9.90 5.49
C LYS A 388 27.64 -11.06 4.89
N SER A 389 27.44 -12.14 5.67
CA SER A 389 26.66 -13.32 5.30
C SER A 389 25.17 -13.06 5.07
N HIS A 390 24.61 -12.01 5.70
CA HIS A 390 23.22 -11.60 5.60
C HIS A 390 23.00 -10.41 4.66
N GLN A 391 24.08 -9.81 4.14
CA GLN A 391 23.97 -8.71 3.18
C GLN A 391 23.34 -9.16 1.87
N PRO A 392 22.70 -8.26 1.12
CA PRO A 392 22.12 -8.57 -0.19
C PRO A 392 23.22 -8.96 -1.20
N ALA A 393 22.87 -9.85 -2.12
CA ALA A 393 23.74 -10.22 -3.23
C ALA A 393 24.05 -9.02 -4.14
N VAL A 394 25.12 -9.11 -4.92
CA VAL A 394 25.60 -8.00 -5.76
C VAL A 394 24.51 -7.50 -6.73
N TRP A 395 23.79 -8.41 -7.39
CA TRP A 395 22.73 -8.03 -8.31
C TRP A 395 21.63 -7.19 -7.64
N LEU A 396 21.30 -7.52 -6.37
CA LEU A 396 20.28 -6.78 -5.61
C LEU A 396 20.80 -5.39 -5.19
N LYS A 397 22.11 -5.25 -4.92
CA LYS A 397 22.73 -3.95 -4.67
C LYS A 397 22.71 -3.06 -5.92
N ILE A 398 23.02 -3.64 -7.08
CA ILE A 398 22.94 -2.93 -8.37
C ILE A 398 21.50 -2.47 -8.64
N LEU A 399 20.54 -3.37 -8.50
CA LEU A 399 19.11 -3.05 -8.66
C LEU A 399 18.65 -1.94 -7.70
N SER A 400 19.17 -1.93 -6.47
CA SER A 400 18.87 -0.86 -5.50
C SER A 400 19.40 0.49 -5.95
N ILE A 401 20.63 0.54 -6.47
CA ILE A 401 21.23 1.78 -6.96
C ILE A 401 20.41 2.29 -8.17
N SER A 402 20.08 1.41 -9.10
CA SER A 402 19.20 1.75 -10.23
C SER A 402 17.85 2.27 -9.76
N GLY A 403 17.24 1.63 -8.74
CA GLY A 403 15.99 2.07 -8.13
C GLY A 403 16.10 3.45 -7.47
N ILE A 404 17.17 3.69 -6.71
CA ILE A 404 17.42 5.01 -6.09
C ILE A 404 17.57 6.10 -7.17
N LEU A 405 18.35 5.85 -8.21
CA LEU A 405 18.53 6.81 -9.30
C LEU A 405 17.23 7.10 -10.04
N PHE A 406 16.44 6.07 -10.33
CA PHE A 406 15.14 6.19 -10.97
C PHE A 406 14.17 7.02 -10.11
N LEU A 407 13.98 6.64 -8.84
CA LEU A 407 13.07 7.34 -7.94
C LEU A 407 13.50 8.79 -7.70
N SER A 408 14.81 9.03 -7.52
CA SER A 408 15.36 10.38 -7.32
C SER A 408 15.20 11.23 -8.57
N GLY A 409 15.53 10.69 -9.75
CA GLY A 409 15.39 11.39 -11.03
C GLY A 409 13.96 11.84 -11.30
N PHE A 410 12.99 10.94 -11.13
CA PHE A 410 11.57 11.29 -11.30
C PHE A 410 11.04 12.23 -10.21
N ALA A 411 11.49 12.10 -8.96
CA ALA A 411 11.10 13.04 -7.89
C ALA A 411 11.61 14.47 -8.17
N VAL A 412 12.86 14.60 -8.61
CA VAL A 412 13.43 15.90 -9.01
C VAL A 412 12.70 16.45 -10.23
N TYR A 413 12.45 15.61 -11.24
CA TYR A 413 11.69 16.00 -12.44
C TYR A 413 10.30 16.53 -12.09
N PHE A 414 9.57 15.86 -11.18
CA PHE A 414 8.27 16.32 -10.69
C PHE A 414 8.36 17.71 -10.02
N ILE A 415 9.33 17.89 -9.13
CA ILE A 415 9.52 19.16 -8.41
C ILE A 415 9.80 20.29 -9.41
N LEU A 416 10.67 20.05 -10.39
CA LEU A 416 10.99 21.02 -11.43
C LEU A 416 9.77 21.37 -12.29
N LEU A 417 8.99 20.36 -12.73
CA LEU A 417 7.76 20.58 -13.48
C LEU A 417 6.78 21.45 -12.69
N LYS A 418 6.56 21.13 -11.41
CA LYS A 418 5.65 21.92 -10.57
C LYS A 418 6.08 23.37 -10.44
N PHE A 419 7.39 23.63 -10.24
CA PHE A 419 7.92 25.00 -10.18
C PHE A 419 7.81 25.75 -11.50
N ILE A 420 8.05 25.10 -12.63
CA ILE A 420 7.96 25.71 -13.97
C ILE A 420 6.51 26.07 -14.31
N PHE A 421 5.56 25.14 -14.07
CA PHE A 421 4.16 25.34 -14.42
C PHE A 421 3.42 26.24 -13.44
N THR A 422 3.74 26.26 -12.14
CA THR A 422 3.10 27.17 -11.19
C THR A 422 3.38 28.65 -11.52
N ASN A 423 4.55 28.94 -12.11
CA ASN A 423 4.91 30.29 -12.55
C ASN A 423 4.23 30.71 -13.87
N GLN A 424 3.56 29.80 -14.59
CA GLN A 424 2.81 30.12 -15.82
C GLN A 424 1.31 30.40 -15.59
N PHE A 425 0.77 30.04 -14.41
CA PHE A 425 -0.64 30.27 -14.05
C PHE A 425 -0.87 31.40 -13.07
N SER A 426 0.14 32.23 -12.77
CA SER A 426 -0.01 33.46 -12.00
C SER A 426 -0.19 34.67 -12.94
N TYR A 427 -1.24 34.64 -13.79
CA TYR A 427 -1.80 35.84 -14.46
C TYR A 427 -3.31 35.71 -14.55
#